data_d1c420dea78752041dbcfb3405f117bb
#
_entry.id   d1c420dea78752041dbcfb3405f117bb
#
_cell.length_a   1.000
_cell.length_b   1.000
_cell.length_c   1.000
_cell.angle_alpha   90.00
_cell.angle_beta   90.00
_cell.angle_gamma   90.00
#
_symmetry.space_group_name_H-M   'P 1'
#
loop_
_entity.id
_entity.type
_entity.pdbx_description
1 polymer ?
#
loop_
_entity_poly.entity_id
_entity_poly.type
_entity_poly.pdbx_seq_one_letter_code
_entity_poly.pdbx_strand_id
1 'polypeptide(L)' 'MYETFVALAYLRHGDKPPIEVGYANSYDKAAELVRKWAAVPSHTRNIAYFKVERRYYV' A
#
# COMPACT_ATOMS: atom_id res chain seq x y z
N MET A 1 -0.58 20.35 -10.81
CA MET A 1 -1.26 19.19 -10.24
C MET A 1 -0.65 17.91 -10.78
N TYR A 2 -0.43 16.95 -9.92
CA TYR A 2 0.06 15.64 -10.34
C TYR A 2 -0.61 14.57 -9.49
N GLU A 3 -0.56 13.33 -9.96
CA GLU A 3 -1.11 12.21 -9.20
C GLU A 3 -0.03 11.25 -8.78
N THR A 4 -0.29 10.55 -7.69
CA THR A 4 0.56 9.48 -7.22
C THR A 4 -0.31 8.30 -6.79
N PHE A 5 0.30 7.13 -6.72
CA PHE A 5 -0.39 5.93 -6.28
C PHE A 5 0.26 5.45 -4.99
N VAL A 6 -0.56 5.27 -3.97
CA VAL A 6 -0.08 4.87 -2.65
C VAL A 6 -0.48 3.43 -2.41
N ALA A 7 0.50 2.59 -2.11
CA ALA A 7 0.24 1.20 -1.74
C ALA A 7 0.00 1.16 -0.23
N LEU A 8 -1.15 0.61 0.16
CA LEU A 8 -1.58 0.56 1.54
C LEU A 8 -1.78 -0.88 1.98
N ALA A 9 -1.38 -1.19 3.21
CA ALA A 9 -1.61 -2.48 3.84
C ALA A 9 -2.57 -2.27 5.01
N TYR A 10 -3.75 -2.88 4.94
CA TYR A 10 -4.76 -2.74 5.98
C TYR A 10 -4.63 -3.87 6.99
N LEU A 11 -4.57 -3.47 8.27
CA LEU A 11 -4.39 -4.41 9.37
C LEU A 11 -5.69 -5.14 9.69
N ARG A 12 -5.56 -6.34 10.25
CA ARG A 12 -6.72 -7.14 10.65
C ARG A 12 -7.53 -6.48 11.75
N HIS A 13 -6.87 -5.68 12.57
CA HIS A 13 -7.55 -4.92 13.63
C HIS A 13 -7.98 -3.57 13.06
N GLY A 14 -9.26 -3.40 12.84
CA GLY A 14 -9.82 -2.29 12.09
C GLY A 14 -9.73 -0.92 12.74
N ASP A 15 -9.27 -0.83 13.97
CA ASP A 15 -9.12 0.44 14.68
C ASP A 15 -7.80 1.13 14.41
N LYS A 16 -6.92 0.50 13.60
CA LYS A 16 -5.61 1.06 13.30
C LYS A 16 -5.56 1.58 11.87
N PRO A 17 -4.84 2.68 11.64
CA PRO A 17 -4.67 3.19 10.28
C PRO A 17 -3.86 2.22 9.43
N PRO A 18 -4.05 2.24 8.10
CA PRO A 18 -3.26 1.39 7.23
C PRO A 18 -1.80 1.80 7.20
N ILE A 19 -0.95 0.84 6.89
CA ILE A 19 0.48 1.09 6.72
C ILE A 19 0.70 1.58 5.29
N GLU A 20 1.43 2.68 5.13
CA GLU A 20 1.82 3.15 3.80
C GLU A 20 3.05 2.37 3.38
N VAL A 21 2.86 1.44 2.46
CA VAL A 21 3.94 0.58 1.96
C VAL A 21 4.88 1.36 1.06
N GLY A 22 4.34 2.24 0.23
CA GLY A 22 5.16 3.05 -0.64
C GLY A 22 4.33 3.87 -1.61
N TYR A 23 5.03 4.69 -2.39
CA TYR A 23 4.44 5.58 -3.37
C TYR A 23 5.04 5.29 -4.74
N ALA A 24 4.22 5.39 -5.77
CA ALA A 24 4.67 5.17 -7.14
C ALA A 24 3.90 6.09 -8.08
N ASN A 25 4.41 6.25 -9.29
CA ASN A 25 3.77 7.12 -10.28
C ASN A 25 2.83 6.37 -11.21
N SER A 26 2.61 5.08 -10.98
CA SER A 26 1.63 4.28 -11.72
C SER A 26 1.07 3.19 -10.84
N TYR A 27 -0.12 2.70 -11.21
CA TYR A 27 -0.76 1.60 -10.49
C TYR A 27 0.12 0.35 -10.49
N ASP A 28 0.68 0.00 -11.65
CA ASP A 28 1.50 -1.21 -11.78
C ASP A 28 2.72 -1.18 -10.87
N LYS A 29 3.36 -0.02 -10.77
CA LYS A 29 4.52 0.12 -9.90
C LYS A 29 4.13 0.06 -8.43
N ALA A 30 2.98 0.62 -8.07
CA ALA A 30 2.49 0.53 -6.70
C ALA A 30 2.18 -0.93 -6.34
N ALA A 31 1.55 -1.66 -7.26
CA ALA A 31 1.25 -3.08 -7.04
C ALA A 31 2.54 -3.91 -6.88
N GLU A 32 3.59 -3.53 -7.60
CA GLU A 32 4.89 -4.19 -7.46
C GLU A 32 5.48 -3.94 -6.08
N LEU A 33 5.34 -2.72 -5.56
CA LEU A 33 5.79 -2.43 -4.21
C LEU A 33 5.08 -3.32 -3.19
N VAL A 34 3.78 -3.55 -3.38
CA VAL A 34 3.02 -4.45 -2.51
C VAL A 34 3.62 -5.86 -2.57
N ARG A 35 3.89 -6.37 -3.77
CA ARG A 35 4.43 -7.72 -3.91
C ARG A 35 5.79 -7.86 -3.22
N LYS A 36 6.66 -6.88 -3.37
CA LYS A 36 7.97 -6.90 -2.73
C LYS A 36 7.86 -6.84 -1.22
N TRP A 37 7.00 -5.97 -0.73
CA TRP A 37 6.81 -5.83 0.71
C TRP A 37 6.21 -7.10 1.31
N ALA A 38 5.24 -7.69 0.61
CA ALA A 38 4.55 -8.89 1.08
C ALA A 38 5.42 -10.15 1.00
N ALA A 39 6.53 -10.09 0.29
CA ALA A 39 7.46 -11.22 0.21
C ALA A 39 8.16 -11.47 1.55
N VAL A 40 8.16 -10.50 2.46
CA VAL A 40 8.74 -10.65 3.79
C VAL A 40 7.65 -11.19 4.72
N PRO A 41 7.75 -12.44 5.22
CA PRO A 41 6.66 -13.04 6.01
C PRO A 41 6.26 -12.25 7.24
N SER A 42 7.21 -11.61 7.92
CA SER A 42 6.90 -10.83 9.10
C SER A 42 6.04 -9.60 8.80
N HIS A 43 6.06 -9.11 7.56
CA HIS A 43 5.26 -7.94 7.17
C HIS A 43 3.77 -8.28 7.04
N THR A 44 3.45 -9.52 6.66
CA THR A 44 2.07 -9.90 6.34
C THR A 44 1.32 -10.56 7.48
N ARG A 45 1.98 -10.74 8.62
CA ARG A 45 1.41 -11.49 9.75
C ARG A 45 0.04 -10.96 10.19
N ASN A 46 -0.14 -9.66 10.23
CA ASN A 46 -1.37 -9.05 10.71
C ASN A 46 -2.09 -8.24 9.63
N ILE A 47 -1.83 -8.53 8.37
CA ILE A 47 -2.43 -7.79 7.26
C ILE A 47 -3.66 -8.53 6.76
N ALA A 48 -4.78 -7.80 6.67
CA ALA A 48 -6.03 -8.34 6.15
C ALA A 48 -6.06 -8.26 4.63
N TYR A 49 -5.67 -7.12 4.06
CA TYR A 49 -5.67 -6.93 2.61
C TYR A 49 -4.82 -5.72 2.23
N PHE A 50 -4.56 -5.59 0.94
CA PHE A 50 -3.83 -4.45 0.38
C PHE A 50 -4.73 -3.65 -0.53
N LYS A 51 -4.41 -2.36 -0.69
CA LYS A 51 -5.14 -1.48 -1.58
C LYS A 51 -4.16 -0.51 -2.21
N VAL A 52 -4.38 -0.18 -3.48
CA VAL A 52 -3.65 0.91 -4.14
C VAL A 52 -4.61 2.07 -4.30
N GLU A 53 -4.25 3.21 -3.74
CA GLU A 53 -5.09 4.41 -3.74
C GLU A 53 -4.45 5.48 -4.61
N ARG A 54 -5.24 6.06 -5.51
CA ARG A 54 -4.78 7.16 -6.34
C ARG A 54 -5.05 8.47 -5.60
N ARG A 55 -4.01 9.30 -5.50
CA ARG A 55 -4.11 10.60 -4.84
C ARG A 55 -3.65 11.69 -5.79
N TYR A 56 -4.29 12.85 -5.68
CA TYR A 56 -3.95 14.03 -6.47
C TYR A 56 -3.35 15.09 -5.58
N TYR A 57 -2.30 15.73 -6.07
CA TYR A 57 -1.65 16.81 -5.35
C TYR A 57 -1.67 18.06 -6.22
N VAL A 58 -1.97 19.18 -5.62
CA VAL A 58 -2.08 20.47 -6.30
C VAL A 58 -0.80 21.26 -6.13
#